data_b2e12b9689870f7d442542991b00e1ed
#
_entry.id   b2e12b9689870f7d442542991b00e1ed
#
_cell.length_a   1.000
_cell.length_b   1.000
_cell.length_c   1.000
_cell.angle_alpha   90.00
_cell.angle_beta   90.00
_cell.angle_gamma   90.00
#
_symmetry.space_group_name_H-M   'P 1'
#
loop_
_entity.id
_entity.type
_entity.pdbx_description
1 polymer ?
#
loop_
_entity_poly.entity_id
_entity_poly.type
_entity_poly.pdbx_seq_one_letter_code
_entity_poly.pdbx_strand_id
1 'polypeptide(L)'
;MNATKVLEDLKRRFPNEPEYHQAVEEVLGTIEEEYNKHPEFDKVNLIERLCIPDRVYQFRVTWMDDKGNIQTNMGYRIQHNNAIGPYKGGIRFHASVNLSILKFLAFEQTFKNSLTTLPMGGGKGGSDFSPRGKSNAEVMRFCQAFMLELWRHIGPDTDVPAGDIGVGGREVGFMFGMYKKLTREFTGTFTGKGREFGGSLVRPEATGYGNVYFLLEMLKTKGMDLQGKTVLISGSGNVAQYTAEKVIQMGGKVLTMSDSDGYIYDPDGIDREKLDYIMELKNLYRGRIREYAEQYGVKYVPGEKPWGEKADIALPSATQNELNGEHARMLVDNGVIAVSEGANMPSTPEAIRIFQEAKILYAPGKAANAGGVSVSGLEMSQNSERLSWSAEEVDNKLHYIMENIHENCVKYGTEEDGYVNYVKGANIAGFMKVAHAMMAQGIV
;
A
#
# COMPACT_ATOMS: atom_id res chain seq x y z
N MET A 1 -20.34 17.53 -11.68
CA MET A 1 -19.55 17.91 -10.47
C MET A 1 -18.78 19.18 -10.75
N ASN A 2 -18.53 19.99 -9.72
CA ASN A 2 -17.53 21.05 -9.77
C ASN A 2 -16.49 20.77 -8.67
N ALA A 3 -15.38 20.17 -9.05
CA ALA A 3 -14.33 19.76 -8.12
C ALA A 3 -13.81 20.92 -7.25
N THR A 4 -13.63 22.08 -7.85
CA THR A 4 -13.16 23.29 -7.14
C THR A 4 -14.14 23.69 -6.02
N LYS A 5 -15.43 23.74 -6.32
CA LYS A 5 -16.46 24.09 -5.33
C LYS A 5 -16.53 23.08 -4.19
N VAL A 6 -16.46 21.78 -4.49
CA VAL A 6 -16.45 20.73 -3.47
C VAL A 6 -15.25 20.90 -2.55
N LEU A 7 -14.08 21.15 -3.12
CA LEU A 7 -12.85 21.34 -2.35
C LEU A 7 -12.90 22.62 -1.47
N GLU A 8 -13.44 23.73 -2.00
CA GLU A 8 -13.62 24.98 -1.24
C GLU A 8 -14.55 24.77 -0.05
N ASP A 9 -15.68 24.08 -0.25
CA ASP A 9 -16.62 23.73 0.83
C ASP A 9 -15.95 22.85 1.89
N LEU A 10 -15.15 21.87 1.47
CA LEU A 10 -14.41 21.01 2.38
C LEU A 10 -13.38 21.79 3.21
N LYS A 11 -12.60 22.67 2.56
CA LYS A 11 -11.63 23.55 3.22
C LYS A 11 -12.29 24.49 4.23
N ARG A 12 -13.47 25.01 3.90
CA ARG A 12 -14.25 25.87 4.81
C ARG A 12 -14.75 25.12 6.04
N ARG A 13 -15.20 23.88 5.86
CA ARG A 13 -15.75 23.05 6.96
C ARG A 13 -14.66 22.48 7.87
N PHE A 14 -13.53 22.13 7.30
CA PHE A 14 -12.40 21.45 7.96
C PHE A 14 -11.05 22.18 7.68
N PRO A 15 -10.87 23.42 8.15
CA PRO A 15 -9.77 24.28 7.70
C PRO A 15 -8.37 23.76 8.09
N ASN A 16 -8.27 22.89 9.09
CA ASN A 16 -6.99 22.43 9.67
C ASN A 16 -6.57 21.05 9.16
N GLU A 17 -7.00 20.65 7.94
CA GLU A 17 -6.74 19.32 7.38
C GLU A 17 -6.05 19.39 6.01
N PRO A 18 -4.85 20.01 5.89
CA PRO A 18 -4.23 20.30 4.60
C PRO A 18 -3.86 19.02 3.81
N GLU A 19 -3.38 17.97 4.47
CA GLU A 19 -3.04 16.71 3.80
C GLU A 19 -4.28 16.02 3.25
N TYR A 20 -5.39 16.12 3.96
CA TYR A 20 -6.65 15.58 3.50
C TYR A 20 -7.20 16.38 2.30
N HIS A 21 -7.11 17.71 2.32
CA HIS A 21 -7.52 18.56 1.20
C HIS A 21 -6.76 18.23 -0.08
N GLN A 22 -5.44 18.03 0.04
CA GLN A 22 -4.60 17.67 -1.12
C GLN A 22 -5.04 16.32 -1.72
N ALA A 23 -5.26 15.32 -0.89
CA ALA A 23 -5.69 14.00 -1.37
C ALA A 23 -7.05 14.04 -2.08
N VAL A 24 -8.00 14.81 -1.54
CA VAL A 24 -9.31 15.01 -2.18
C VAL A 24 -9.16 15.73 -3.52
N GLU A 25 -8.36 16.80 -3.58
CA GLU A 25 -8.09 17.55 -4.80
C GLU A 25 -7.53 16.66 -5.93
N GLU A 26 -6.56 15.82 -5.61
CA GLU A 26 -5.93 14.90 -6.56
C GLU A 26 -6.94 13.87 -7.11
N VAL A 27 -7.75 13.29 -6.24
CA VAL A 27 -8.76 12.30 -6.66
C VAL A 27 -9.86 12.97 -7.48
N LEU A 28 -10.43 14.07 -7.00
CA LEU A 28 -11.52 14.78 -7.69
C LEU A 28 -11.08 15.24 -9.08
N GLY A 29 -9.86 15.77 -9.21
CA GLY A 29 -9.32 16.18 -10.51
C GLY A 29 -9.21 15.05 -11.51
N THR A 30 -8.95 13.83 -11.04
CA THR A 30 -8.82 12.66 -11.92
C THR A 30 -10.18 12.06 -12.33
N ILE A 31 -11.17 12.11 -11.45
CA ILE A 31 -12.47 11.45 -11.68
C ILE A 31 -13.53 12.37 -12.30
N GLU A 32 -13.30 13.69 -12.36
CA GLU A 32 -14.32 14.69 -12.72
C GLU A 32 -14.97 14.44 -14.09
N GLU A 33 -14.17 14.11 -15.09
CA GLU A 33 -14.66 13.81 -16.45
C GLU A 33 -15.63 12.61 -16.43
N GLU A 34 -15.24 11.51 -15.78
CA GLU A 34 -16.07 10.30 -15.69
C GLU A 34 -17.31 10.54 -14.83
N TYR A 35 -17.14 11.21 -13.70
CA TYR A 35 -18.26 11.58 -12.83
C TYR A 35 -19.36 12.35 -13.58
N ASN A 36 -18.98 13.30 -14.44
CA ASN A 36 -19.91 14.14 -15.18
C ASN A 36 -20.74 13.39 -16.24
N LYS A 37 -20.35 12.15 -16.58
CA LYS A 37 -21.17 11.26 -17.42
C LYS A 37 -22.34 10.63 -16.64
N HIS A 38 -22.38 10.81 -15.31
CA HIS A 38 -23.33 10.20 -14.38
C HIS A 38 -24.11 11.27 -13.59
N PRO A 39 -25.06 11.99 -14.23
CA PRO A 39 -25.82 13.07 -13.55
C PRO A 39 -26.66 12.59 -12.36
N GLU A 40 -26.93 11.29 -12.26
CA GLU A 40 -27.60 10.67 -11.13
C GLU A 40 -26.81 10.78 -9.83
N PHE A 41 -25.48 10.88 -9.88
CA PHE A 41 -24.64 11.02 -8.70
C PHE A 41 -24.86 12.34 -7.97
N ASP A 42 -25.09 13.44 -8.72
CA ASP A 42 -25.35 14.75 -8.12
C ASP A 42 -26.72 14.79 -7.39
N LYS A 43 -27.70 14.02 -7.84
CA LYS A 43 -29.03 13.97 -7.21
C LYS A 43 -29.02 13.45 -5.77
N VAL A 44 -27.99 12.72 -5.39
CA VAL A 44 -27.83 12.13 -4.05
C VAL A 44 -26.62 12.69 -3.30
N ASN A 45 -26.05 13.81 -3.75
CA ASN A 45 -24.85 14.42 -3.19
C ASN A 45 -23.72 13.40 -2.97
N LEU A 46 -23.50 12.50 -3.94
CA LEU A 46 -22.58 11.38 -3.79
C LEU A 46 -21.18 11.82 -3.41
N ILE A 47 -20.65 12.85 -4.10
CA ILE A 47 -19.27 13.28 -3.87
C ILE A 47 -19.08 13.95 -2.50
N GLU A 48 -20.06 14.71 -2.03
CA GLU A 48 -19.99 15.30 -0.68
C GLU A 48 -19.99 14.20 0.39
N ARG A 49 -20.86 13.21 0.24
CA ARG A 49 -20.92 12.04 1.13
C ARG A 49 -19.61 11.23 1.11
N LEU A 50 -19.02 11.08 -0.07
CA LEU A 50 -17.75 10.36 -0.22
C LEU A 50 -16.58 11.09 0.40
N CYS A 51 -16.55 12.43 0.36
CA CYS A 51 -15.48 13.24 0.93
C CYS A 51 -15.60 13.45 2.46
N ILE A 52 -16.64 12.94 3.10
CA ILE A 52 -16.79 13.01 4.54
C ILE A 52 -16.77 11.59 5.11
N PRO A 53 -15.86 11.27 6.04
CA PRO A 53 -15.83 9.96 6.69
C PRO A 53 -17.17 9.64 7.37
N ASP A 54 -17.55 8.37 7.35
CA ASP A 54 -18.76 7.93 8.09
C ASP A 54 -18.61 8.20 9.58
N ARG A 55 -17.42 7.93 10.15
CA ARG A 55 -17.13 8.17 11.58
C ARG A 55 -15.66 8.49 11.80
N VAL A 56 -15.42 9.35 12.79
CA VAL A 56 -14.07 9.66 13.30
C VAL A 56 -14.10 9.45 14.81
N TYR A 57 -13.27 8.55 15.29
CA TYR A 57 -13.02 8.35 16.71
C TYR A 57 -11.69 8.98 17.09
N GLN A 58 -11.73 9.84 18.10
CA GLN A 58 -10.53 10.47 18.65
C GLN A 58 -10.57 10.31 20.17
N PHE A 59 -9.51 9.80 20.75
CA PHE A 59 -9.46 9.46 22.15
C PHE A 59 -8.07 9.65 22.74
N ARG A 60 -8.06 9.84 24.07
CA ARG A 60 -6.82 9.90 24.86
C ARG A 60 -6.39 8.47 25.20
N VAL A 61 -5.08 8.18 25.02
CA VAL A 61 -4.46 6.94 25.47
C VAL A 61 -3.49 7.27 26.59
N THR A 62 -3.76 6.76 27.79
CA THR A 62 -2.91 6.94 28.97
C THR A 62 -2.21 5.64 29.31
N TRP A 63 -0.91 5.67 29.47
CA TRP A 63 -0.09 4.49 29.73
C TRP A 63 1.11 4.85 30.61
N MET A 64 1.81 3.84 31.15
CA MET A 64 2.96 4.01 32.03
C MET A 64 4.23 3.51 31.36
N ASP A 65 5.29 4.32 31.38
CA ASP A 65 6.61 3.91 30.89
C ASP A 65 7.34 3.00 31.88
N ASP A 66 8.52 2.48 31.52
CA ASP A 66 9.31 1.58 32.35
C ASP A 66 9.87 2.26 33.60
N LYS A 67 9.89 3.60 33.65
CA LYS A 67 10.33 4.39 34.78
C LYS A 67 9.20 4.74 35.76
N GLY A 68 7.96 4.31 35.46
CA GLY A 68 6.78 4.61 36.22
C GLY A 68 6.14 5.98 35.95
N ASN A 69 6.57 6.68 34.88
CA ASN A 69 5.96 7.94 34.51
C ASN A 69 4.69 7.71 33.71
N ILE A 70 3.68 8.53 33.96
CA ILE A 70 2.42 8.48 33.20
C ILE A 70 2.59 9.27 31.90
N GLN A 71 2.31 8.61 30.79
CA GLN A 71 2.36 9.14 29.44
C GLN A 71 0.96 9.30 28.88
N THR A 72 0.79 10.29 28.00
CA THR A 72 -0.49 10.56 27.34
C THR A 72 -0.27 10.76 25.84
N ASN A 73 -0.99 10.01 25.03
CA ASN A 73 -0.98 10.13 23.58
C ASN A 73 -2.41 10.29 23.05
N MET A 74 -2.53 10.78 21.83
CA MET A 74 -3.79 10.79 21.08
C MET A 74 -3.93 9.53 20.26
N GLY A 75 -5.12 8.93 20.29
CA GLY A 75 -5.50 7.81 19.45
C GLY A 75 -6.61 8.18 18.49
N TYR A 76 -6.63 7.54 17.32
CA TYR A 76 -7.60 7.81 16.26
C TYR A 76 -8.02 6.54 15.56
N ARG A 77 -9.29 6.49 15.12
CA ARG A 77 -9.78 5.57 14.10
C ARG A 77 -10.73 6.29 13.17
N ILE A 78 -10.42 6.27 11.88
CA ILE A 78 -11.23 6.84 10.82
C ILE A 78 -11.92 5.70 10.10
N GLN A 79 -13.24 5.64 10.17
CA GLN A 79 -14.10 4.77 9.38
C GLN A 79 -14.62 5.60 8.22
N HIS A 80 -13.94 5.47 7.06
CA HIS A 80 -14.19 6.40 5.96
C HIS A 80 -15.44 6.01 5.17
N ASN A 81 -15.46 4.80 4.65
CA ASN A 81 -16.55 4.32 3.82
C ASN A 81 -16.64 2.79 3.87
N ASN A 82 -17.83 2.24 4.05
CA ASN A 82 -18.09 0.80 4.10
C ASN A 82 -19.06 0.30 3.01
N ALA A 83 -19.26 1.06 1.95
CA ALA A 83 -20.19 0.67 0.89
C ALA A 83 -19.84 -0.66 0.21
N ILE A 84 -18.55 -1.06 0.23
CA ILE A 84 -18.08 -2.30 -0.40
C ILE A 84 -17.88 -3.43 0.63
N GLY A 85 -17.71 -3.11 1.88
CA GLY A 85 -17.43 -4.09 2.94
C GLY A 85 -16.98 -3.43 4.23
N PRO A 86 -16.60 -4.21 5.25
CA PRO A 86 -16.11 -3.67 6.52
C PRO A 86 -14.99 -2.67 6.30
N TYR A 87 -14.93 -1.62 7.13
CA TYR A 87 -13.80 -0.70 7.11
C TYR A 87 -12.51 -1.47 7.26
N LYS A 88 -11.53 -1.20 6.40
CA LYS A 88 -10.26 -1.92 6.38
C LYS A 88 -9.11 -0.96 6.18
N GLY A 89 -8.12 -1.05 7.04
CA GLY A 89 -6.88 -0.27 6.93
C GLY A 89 -6.02 -0.33 8.18
N GLY A 90 -4.75 0.00 8.02
CA GLY A 90 -3.74 -0.12 9.05
C GLY A 90 -3.87 0.85 10.22
N ILE A 91 -3.15 0.55 11.28
CA ILE A 91 -2.90 1.44 12.42
C ILE A 91 -1.44 1.88 12.34
N ARG A 92 -1.21 3.20 12.41
CA ARG A 92 0.13 3.81 12.35
C ARG A 92 0.52 4.35 13.73
N PHE A 93 1.70 3.93 14.22
CA PHE A 93 2.31 4.51 15.42
C PHE A 93 3.55 5.31 15.04
N HIS A 94 3.38 6.62 14.99
CA HIS A 94 4.46 7.54 14.62
C HIS A 94 4.17 8.94 15.17
N ALA A 95 5.21 9.65 15.61
CA ALA A 95 5.08 10.97 16.22
C ALA A 95 4.39 12.01 15.30
N SER A 96 4.42 11.83 13.98
CA SER A 96 3.77 12.73 13.02
C SER A 96 2.27 12.48 12.83
N VAL A 97 1.70 11.45 13.43
CA VAL A 97 0.28 11.10 13.26
C VAL A 97 -0.61 12.22 13.78
N ASN A 98 -1.54 12.63 12.94
CA ASN A 98 -2.62 13.57 13.27
C ASN A 98 -3.89 13.21 12.51
N LEU A 99 -4.97 13.89 12.79
CA LEU A 99 -6.28 13.63 12.18
C LEU A 99 -6.27 13.80 10.66
N SER A 100 -5.64 14.86 10.14
CA SER A 100 -5.59 15.16 8.72
C SER A 100 -4.88 14.06 7.92
N ILE A 101 -3.72 13.60 8.41
CA ILE A 101 -2.97 12.49 7.80
C ILE A 101 -3.79 11.21 7.78
N LEU A 102 -4.48 10.88 8.88
CA LEU A 102 -5.28 9.65 8.95
C LEU A 102 -6.54 9.72 8.09
N LYS A 103 -7.17 10.88 7.96
CA LYS A 103 -8.29 11.08 7.02
C LYS A 103 -7.84 10.91 5.58
N PHE A 104 -6.73 11.52 5.20
CA PHE A 104 -6.11 11.33 3.89
C PHE A 104 -5.85 9.84 3.59
N LEU A 105 -5.20 9.14 4.52
CA LEU A 105 -4.87 7.73 4.34
C LEU A 105 -6.13 6.83 4.28
N ALA A 106 -7.17 7.14 5.06
CA ALA A 106 -8.43 6.38 5.03
C ALA A 106 -9.21 6.60 3.73
N PHE A 107 -9.22 7.82 3.21
CA PHE A 107 -9.80 8.17 1.93
C PHE A 107 -9.14 7.42 0.77
N GLU A 108 -7.83 7.47 0.67
CA GLU A 108 -7.08 6.73 -0.34
C GLU A 108 -7.24 5.21 -0.20
N GLN A 109 -7.27 4.71 1.05
CA GLN A 109 -7.46 3.29 1.32
C GLN A 109 -8.81 2.78 0.80
N THR A 110 -9.86 3.61 0.84
CA THR A 110 -11.17 3.27 0.28
C THR A 110 -11.07 2.90 -1.19
N PHE A 111 -10.36 3.68 -2.00
CA PHE A 111 -10.20 3.41 -3.42
C PHE A 111 -9.21 2.29 -3.71
N LYS A 112 -8.15 2.18 -2.93
CA LYS A 112 -7.21 1.06 -3.05
C LYS A 112 -7.89 -0.29 -2.78
N ASN A 113 -8.66 -0.39 -1.71
CA ASN A 113 -9.38 -1.60 -1.35
C ASN A 113 -10.44 -1.96 -2.40
N SER A 114 -11.10 -0.95 -2.97
CA SER A 114 -12.13 -1.15 -4.00
C SER A 114 -11.59 -1.73 -5.31
N LEU A 115 -10.31 -1.55 -5.61
CA LEU A 115 -9.66 -2.16 -6.77
C LEU A 115 -9.54 -3.67 -6.64
N THR A 116 -9.41 -4.18 -5.41
CA THR A 116 -9.40 -5.63 -5.18
C THR A 116 -10.78 -6.24 -5.47
N THR A 117 -10.84 -7.53 -5.66
CA THR A 117 -12.13 -8.24 -5.83
C THR A 117 -12.83 -8.49 -4.49
N LEU A 118 -12.21 -8.09 -3.39
CA LEU A 118 -12.61 -8.45 -2.03
C LEU A 118 -13.54 -7.40 -1.41
N PRO A 119 -14.48 -7.81 -0.54
CA PRO A 119 -15.42 -6.92 0.12
C PRO A 119 -14.76 -6.17 1.27
N MET A 120 -14.05 -5.10 0.98
CA MET A 120 -13.34 -4.28 1.97
C MET A 120 -13.60 -2.79 1.71
N GLY A 121 -14.13 -2.11 2.70
CA GLY A 121 -14.24 -0.65 2.75
C GLY A 121 -12.90 0.03 3.10
N GLY A 122 -12.95 1.31 3.43
CA GLY A 122 -11.76 2.09 3.78
C GLY A 122 -11.78 2.60 5.22
N GLY A 123 -10.68 2.40 5.92
CA GLY A 123 -10.44 2.92 7.25
C GLY A 123 -8.96 3.11 7.53
N LYS A 124 -8.66 3.90 8.55
CA LYS A 124 -7.28 4.11 9.03
C LYS A 124 -7.29 4.48 10.49
N GLY A 125 -6.27 4.05 11.21
CA GLY A 125 -6.09 4.42 12.61
C GLY A 125 -4.67 4.78 12.93
N GLY A 126 -4.44 5.23 14.15
CA GLY A 126 -3.10 5.52 14.61
C GLY A 126 -3.03 6.31 15.89
N SER A 127 -1.80 6.60 16.26
CA SER A 127 -1.46 7.43 17.43
C SER A 127 -0.14 8.17 17.17
N ASP A 128 0.02 9.31 17.81
CA ASP A 128 1.29 10.04 17.88
C ASP A 128 2.35 9.34 18.77
N PHE A 129 2.02 8.18 19.31
CA PHE A 129 2.97 7.29 19.97
C PHE A 129 4.01 6.76 18.98
N SER A 130 5.30 6.80 19.37
CA SER A 130 6.38 6.16 18.61
C SER A 130 6.92 4.96 19.36
N PRO A 131 6.91 3.75 18.78
CA PRO A 131 7.50 2.56 19.40
C PRO A 131 9.03 2.57 19.38
N ARG A 132 9.63 3.49 18.62
CA ARG A 132 11.09 3.59 18.48
C ARG A 132 11.75 3.91 19.80
N GLY A 133 12.70 3.08 20.20
CA GLY A 133 13.42 3.25 21.47
C GLY A 133 12.63 2.83 22.71
N LYS A 134 11.46 2.23 22.56
CA LYS A 134 10.63 1.68 23.64
C LYS A 134 10.92 0.21 23.87
N SER A 135 10.78 -0.24 25.11
CA SER A 135 10.86 -1.66 25.44
C SER A 135 9.62 -2.42 24.93
N ASN A 136 9.74 -3.75 24.81
CA ASN A 136 8.59 -4.59 24.48
C ASN A 136 7.45 -4.44 25.49
N ALA A 137 7.78 -4.25 26.78
CA ALA A 137 6.81 -4.06 27.84
C ALA A 137 6.08 -2.70 27.70
N GLU A 138 6.78 -1.64 27.34
CA GLU A 138 6.18 -0.33 27.06
C GLU A 138 5.23 -0.40 25.86
N VAL A 139 5.69 -1.00 24.76
CA VAL A 139 4.85 -1.17 23.55
C VAL A 139 3.61 -2.01 23.83
N MET A 140 3.76 -3.08 24.61
CA MET A 140 2.62 -3.91 25.02
C MET A 140 1.61 -3.12 25.86
N ARG A 141 2.07 -2.38 26.86
CA ARG A 141 1.18 -1.54 27.70
C ARG A 141 0.48 -0.47 26.89
N PHE A 142 1.19 0.17 25.95
CA PHE A 142 0.57 1.13 25.04
C PHE A 142 -0.50 0.49 24.16
N CYS A 143 -0.21 -0.63 23.51
CA CYS A 143 -1.17 -1.37 22.68
C CYS A 143 -2.43 -1.77 23.47
N GLN A 144 -2.26 -2.21 24.71
CA GLN A 144 -3.37 -2.56 25.59
C GLN A 144 -4.21 -1.33 25.95
N ALA A 145 -3.58 -0.21 26.30
CA ALA A 145 -4.27 1.05 26.60
C ALA A 145 -5.02 1.61 25.36
N PHE A 146 -4.40 1.53 24.19
CA PHE A 146 -5.02 1.92 22.93
C PHE A 146 -6.26 1.08 22.63
N MET A 147 -6.19 -0.23 22.86
CA MET A 147 -7.30 -1.14 22.64
C MET A 147 -8.45 -0.98 23.64
N LEU A 148 -8.19 -0.52 24.86
CA LEU A 148 -9.25 -0.20 25.83
C LEU A 148 -10.22 0.87 25.29
N GLU A 149 -9.73 1.78 24.48
CA GLU A 149 -10.55 2.82 23.84
C GLU A 149 -11.16 2.32 22.50
N LEU A 150 -10.39 1.55 21.71
CA LEU A 150 -10.76 1.21 20.34
C LEU A 150 -11.72 0.01 20.22
N TRP A 151 -11.67 -0.96 21.11
CA TRP A 151 -12.26 -2.30 20.92
C TRP A 151 -13.77 -2.29 20.60
N ARG A 152 -14.53 -1.32 21.12
CA ARG A 152 -15.99 -1.21 20.88
C ARG A 152 -16.34 -0.80 19.46
N HIS A 153 -15.38 -0.26 18.73
CA HIS A 153 -15.60 0.35 17.41
C HIS A 153 -15.11 -0.53 16.25
N ILE A 154 -14.48 -1.65 16.55
CA ILE A 154 -13.93 -2.59 15.57
C ILE A 154 -14.51 -3.99 15.73
N GLY A 155 -14.35 -4.81 14.72
CA GLY A 155 -14.84 -6.19 14.71
C GLY A 155 -14.71 -6.82 13.33
N PRO A 156 -14.88 -8.14 13.22
CA PRO A 156 -14.62 -8.89 11.97
C PRO A 156 -15.54 -8.46 10.82
N ASP A 157 -16.75 -8.01 11.12
CA ASP A 157 -17.76 -7.62 10.13
C ASP A 157 -18.03 -6.10 10.11
N THR A 158 -17.32 -5.34 10.96
CA THR A 158 -17.50 -3.88 11.08
C THR A 158 -16.27 -3.13 10.59
N ASP A 159 -15.14 -3.38 11.21
CA ASP A 159 -13.88 -2.66 10.97
C ASP A 159 -12.69 -3.55 11.35
N VAL A 160 -11.87 -3.88 10.38
CA VAL A 160 -10.73 -4.80 10.55
C VAL A 160 -9.41 -4.06 10.36
N PRO A 161 -8.74 -3.66 11.46
CA PRO A 161 -7.44 -3.02 11.40
C PRO A 161 -6.32 -3.97 10.93
N ALA A 162 -5.19 -3.38 10.59
CA ALA A 162 -3.95 -4.06 10.22
C ALA A 162 -2.73 -3.29 10.73
N GLY A 163 -1.53 -3.76 10.39
CA GLY A 163 -0.30 -3.01 10.59
C GLY A 163 -0.09 -1.89 9.58
N ASP A 164 0.76 -0.95 9.95
CA ASP A 164 1.28 0.14 9.12
C ASP A 164 2.61 0.62 9.74
N ILE A 165 3.11 1.80 9.41
CA ILE A 165 4.35 2.34 10.01
C ILE A 165 4.28 2.28 11.54
N GLY A 166 5.30 1.70 12.15
CA GLY A 166 5.39 1.52 13.61
C GLY A 166 4.51 0.41 14.19
N VAL A 167 3.76 -0.31 13.37
CA VAL A 167 2.89 -1.41 13.77
C VAL A 167 3.17 -2.64 12.92
N GLY A 168 3.95 -3.55 13.44
CA GLY A 168 4.24 -4.85 12.83
C GLY A 168 3.50 -6.00 13.53
N GLY A 169 3.96 -7.23 13.28
CA GLY A 169 3.35 -8.43 13.85
C GLY A 169 3.31 -8.44 15.38
N ARG A 170 4.33 -7.84 16.04
CA ARG A 170 4.39 -7.70 17.51
C ARG A 170 3.21 -6.85 18.02
N GLU A 171 3.05 -5.65 17.47
CA GLU A 171 1.99 -4.72 17.89
C GLU A 171 0.60 -5.27 17.56
N VAL A 172 0.42 -5.86 16.38
CA VAL A 172 -0.81 -6.55 15.99
C VAL A 172 -1.13 -7.67 16.98
N GLY A 173 -0.14 -8.45 17.37
CA GLY A 173 -0.31 -9.50 18.37
C GLY A 173 -0.76 -8.96 19.74
N PHE A 174 -0.14 -7.90 20.23
CA PHE A 174 -0.53 -7.26 21.51
C PHE A 174 -1.96 -6.69 21.45
N MET A 175 -2.32 -6.02 20.35
CA MET A 175 -3.66 -5.47 20.17
C MET A 175 -4.71 -6.57 20.03
N PHE A 176 -4.45 -7.60 19.25
CA PHE A 176 -5.36 -8.75 19.10
C PHE A 176 -5.57 -9.49 20.43
N GLY A 177 -4.49 -9.73 21.19
CA GLY A 177 -4.58 -10.36 22.50
C GLY A 177 -5.48 -9.60 23.48
N MET A 178 -5.38 -8.27 23.49
CA MET A 178 -6.23 -7.43 24.32
C MET A 178 -7.68 -7.39 23.80
N TYR A 179 -7.89 -7.29 22.50
CA TYR A 179 -9.21 -7.35 21.88
C TYR A 179 -9.94 -8.66 22.26
N LYS A 180 -9.27 -9.79 22.04
CA LYS A 180 -9.80 -11.13 22.41
C LYS A 180 -10.18 -11.23 23.90
N LYS A 181 -9.37 -10.63 24.77
CA LYS A 181 -9.65 -10.63 26.21
C LYS A 181 -10.89 -9.79 26.55
N LEU A 182 -11.04 -8.63 25.93
CA LEU A 182 -12.16 -7.70 26.19
C LEU A 182 -13.49 -8.21 25.63
N THR A 183 -13.48 -8.73 24.40
CA THR A 183 -14.68 -9.26 23.76
C THR A 183 -15.05 -10.65 24.20
N ARG A 184 -14.09 -11.45 24.69
CA ARG A 184 -14.19 -12.87 24.97
C ARG A 184 -14.49 -13.71 23.72
N GLU A 185 -14.11 -13.18 22.54
CA GLU A 185 -14.34 -13.81 21.24
C GLU A 185 -13.01 -13.96 20.51
N PHE A 186 -12.85 -15.07 19.81
CA PHE A 186 -11.72 -15.29 18.90
C PHE A 186 -12.24 -15.14 17.45
N THR A 187 -12.06 -13.95 16.88
CA THR A 187 -12.58 -13.58 15.57
C THR A 187 -11.49 -13.08 14.64
N GLY A 188 -11.81 -12.90 13.36
CA GLY A 188 -10.94 -12.31 12.34
C GLY A 188 -10.78 -10.80 12.42
N THR A 189 -10.79 -10.23 13.60
CA THR A 189 -10.47 -8.83 13.84
C THR A 189 -8.96 -8.67 13.84
N PHE A 190 -8.41 -7.73 13.10
CA PHE A 190 -7.02 -7.58 12.69
C PHE A 190 -6.56 -8.55 11.60
N THR A 191 -5.74 -8.05 10.68
CA THR A 191 -4.92 -8.82 9.76
C THR A 191 -3.43 -8.52 9.97
N GLY A 192 -2.56 -9.37 9.44
CA GLY A 192 -1.15 -9.35 9.77
C GLY A 192 -0.85 -10.05 11.10
N LYS A 193 -1.76 -10.94 11.52
CA LYS A 193 -1.58 -11.78 12.71
C LYS A 193 -0.47 -12.82 12.49
N GLY A 194 0.09 -13.32 13.58
CA GLY A 194 0.94 -14.51 13.57
C GLY A 194 0.17 -15.73 13.04
N ARG A 195 0.89 -16.66 12.43
CA ARG A 195 0.31 -17.88 11.85
C ARG A 195 -0.38 -18.74 12.91
N GLU A 196 0.11 -18.68 14.14
CA GLU A 196 -0.39 -19.43 15.29
C GLU A 196 -1.80 -19.03 15.73
N PHE A 197 -2.26 -17.85 15.29
CA PHE A 197 -3.58 -17.32 15.68
C PHE A 197 -4.34 -16.67 14.51
N GLY A 198 -4.22 -17.24 13.33
CA GLY A 198 -5.07 -16.92 12.18
C GLY A 198 -4.42 -16.05 11.09
N GLY A 199 -3.11 -15.86 11.11
CA GLY A 199 -2.37 -15.19 10.04
C GLY A 199 -2.31 -16.03 8.76
N SER A 200 -2.24 -15.36 7.61
CA SER A 200 -2.16 -16.01 6.29
C SER A 200 -0.72 -16.27 5.87
N LEU A 201 -0.52 -17.37 5.14
CA LEU A 201 0.66 -17.56 4.29
C LEU A 201 0.71 -16.51 3.17
N VAL A 202 1.88 -16.32 2.57
CA VAL A 202 2.14 -15.39 1.46
C VAL A 202 1.95 -13.90 1.85
N ARG A 203 1.68 -13.57 3.11
CA ARG A 203 1.50 -12.18 3.51
C ARG A 203 2.80 -11.36 3.41
N PRO A 204 3.98 -11.87 3.83
CA PRO A 204 5.26 -11.18 3.62
C PRO A 204 5.59 -10.96 2.14
N GLU A 205 5.28 -11.91 1.30
CA GLU A 205 5.57 -11.91 -0.13
C GLU A 205 4.61 -11.04 -0.94
N ALA A 206 3.42 -10.83 -0.43
CA ALA A 206 2.25 -10.37 -1.17
C ALA A 206 2.44 -9.05 -1.96
N THR A 207 3.09 -8.06 -1.36
CA THR A 207 3.28 -6.77 -2.03
C THR A 207 4.26 -6.89 -3.20
N GLY A 208 5.39 -7.56 -2.98
CA GLY A 208 6.39 -7.78 -4.02
C GLY A 208 5.87 -8.69 -5.14
N TYR A 209 5.24 -9.79 -4.80
CA TYR A 209 4.63 -10.72 -5.76
C TYR A 209 3.53 -10.04 -6.58
N GLY A 210 2.64 -9.33 -5.91
CA GLY A 210 1.56 -8.59 -6.58
C GLY A 210 2.07 -7.54 -7.56
N ASN A 211 3.12 -6.81 -7.20
CA ASN A 211 3.76 -5.85 -8.09
C ASN A 211 4.26 -6.52 -9.39
N VAL A 212 4.90 -7.68 -9.27
CA VAL A 212 5.38 -8.42 -10.45
C VAL A 212 4.21 -9.00 -11.25
N TYR A 213 3.16 -9.51 -10.63
CA TYR A 213 1.96 -9.98 -11.34
C TYR A 213 1.31 -8.85 -12.14
N PHE A 214 1.19 -7.65 -11.57
CA PHE A 214 0.69 -6.49 -12.30
C PHE A 214 1.59 -6.11 -13.48
N LEU A 215 2.90 -6.12 -13.28
CA LEU A 215 3.90 -5.89 -14.33
C LEU A 215 3.73 -6.90 -15.49
N LEU A 216 3.55 -8.18 -15.19
CA LEU A 216 3.34 -9.20 -16.21
C LEU A 216 2.11 -8.89 -17.08
N GLU A 217 1.02 -8.46 -16.47
CA GLU A 217 -0.18 -8.08 -17.21
C GLU A 217 0.05 -6.83 -18.08
N MET A 218 0.80 -5.84 -17.60
CA MET A 218 1.19 -4.70 -18.43
C MET A 218 2.03 -5.14 -19.64
N LEU A 219 3.01 -6.01 -19.44
CA LEU A 219 3.86 -6.51 -20.52
C LEU A 219 3.05 -7.28 -21.56
N LYS A 220 2.07 -8.09 -21.15
CA LYS A 220 1.16 -8.82 -22.04
C LYS A 220 0.40 -7.89 -22.99
N THR A 221 0.05 -6.66 -22.58
CA THR A 221 -0.61 -5.68 -23.46
C THR A 221 0.23 -5.30 -24.68
N LYS A 222 1.53 -5.52 -24.62
CA LYS A 222 2.50 -5.27 -25.70
C LYS A 222 3.06 -6.55 -26.31
N GLY A 223 2.44 -7.72 -26.01
CA GLY A 223 2.93 -9.01 -26.48
C GLY A 223 4.30 -9.40 -25.92
N MET A 224 4.67 -8.88 -24.75
CA MET A 224 5.94 -9.12 -24.08
C MET A 224 5.75 -9.96 -22.81
N ASP A 225 6.84 -10.58 -22.37
CA ASP A 225 6.96 -11.24 -21.09
C ASP A 225 8.20 -10.74 -20.32
N LEU A 226 8.46 -11.32 -19.16
CA LEU A 226 9.60 -10.94 -18.30
C LEU A 226 10.86 -11.76 -18.61
N GLN A 227 10.76 -12.83 -19.41
CA GLN A 227 11.89 -13.70 -19.70
C GLN A 227 13.07 -12.95 -20.33
N GLY A 228 14.21 -12.99 -19.69
CA GLY A 228 15.45 -12.33 -20.15
C GLY A 228 15.48 -10.81 -20.02
N LYS A 229 14.42 -10.17 -19.51
CA LYS A 229 14.41 -8.73 -19.27
C LYS A 229 15.29 -8.35 -18.10
N THR A 230 16.00 -7.24 -18.25
CA THR A 230 16.81 -6.67 -17.17
C THR A 230 15.98 -5.73 -16.30
N VAL A 231 16.19 -5.80 -14.99
CA VAL A 231 15.32 -5.13 -13.99
C VAL A 231 16.16 -4.38 -12.97
N LEU A 232 15.83 -3.11 -12.75
CA LEU A 232 16.33 -2.31 -11.64
C LEU A 232 15.32 -2.35 -10.50
N ILE A 233 15.81 -2.67 -9.31
CA ILE A 233 15.02 -2.64 -8.08
C ILE A 233 15.70 -1.72 -7.09
N SER A 234 14.95 -0.83 -6.45
CA SER A 234 15.42 -0.07 -5.29
C SER A 234 14.94 -0.71 -3.99
N GLY A 235 15.67 -0.42 -2.92
CA GLY A 235 15.40 -1.02 -1.62
C GLY A 235 16.07 -2.39 -1.45
N SER A 236 16.04 -2.88 -0.23
CA SER A 236 16.51 -4.20 0.18
C SER A 236 15.70 -4.74 1.37
N GLY A 237 14.56 -4.11 1.64
CA GLY A 237 13.57 -4.56 2.61
C GLY A 237 12.61 -5.59 2.03
N ASN A 238 11.54 -5.85 2.76
CA ASN A 238 10.57 -6.90 2.44
C ASN A 238 10.00 -6.81 1.02
N VAL A 239 9.52 -5.63 0.61
CA VAL A 239 8.95 -5.44 -0.74
C VAL A 239 9.99 -5.70 -1.83
N ALA A 240 11.20 -5.14 -1.69
CA ALA A 240 12.27 -5.31 -2.66
C ALA A 240 12.74 -6.77 -2.76
N GLN A 241 12.90 -7.45 -1.63
CA GLN A 241 13.33 -8.87 -1.59
C GLN A 241 12.34 -9.77 -2.34
N TYR A 242 11.05 -9.65 -2.07
CA TYR A 242 10.04 -10.50 -2.70
C TYR A 242 9.69 -10.07 -4.13
N THR A 243 9.86 -8.79 -4.46
CA THR A 243 9.86 -8.33 -5.87
C THR A 243 10.98 -9.01 -6.64
N ALA A 244 12.21 -8.99 -6.12
CA ALA A 244 13.36 -9.66 -6.73
C ALA A 244 13.13 -11.16 -6.86
N GLU A 245 12.65 -11.83 -5.83
CA GLU A 245 12.34 -13.26 -5.85
C GLU A 245 11.37 -13.62 -6.98
N LYS A 246 10.27 -12.89 -7.10
CA LYS A 246 9.28 -13.16 -8.14
C LYS A 246 9.81 -12.84 -9.55
N VAL A 247 10.57 -11.77 -9.71
CA VAL A 247 11.24 -11.45 -11.00
C VAL A 247 12.15 -12.60 -11.43
N ILE A 248 12.96 -13.13 -10.52
CA ILE A 248 13.86 -14.26 -10.79
C ILE A 248 13.05 -15.51 -11.18
N GLN A 249 11.98 -15.81 -10.44
CA GLN A 249 11.10 -16.96 -10.75
C GLN A 249 10.46 -16.85 -12.13
N MET A 250 10.17 -15.63 -12.60
CA MET A 250 9.57 -15.36 -13.93
C MET A 250 10.62 -15.19 -15.04
N GLY A 251 11.87 -15.46 -14.76
CA GLY A 251 12.95 -15.45 -15.77
C GLY A 251 13.56 -14.07 -16.04
N GLY A 252 13.22 -13.06 -15.26
CA GLY A 252 13.84 -11.73 -15.32
C GLY A 252 15.21 -11.71 -14.63
N LYS A 253 16.03 -10.74 -15.00
CA LYS A 253 17.40 -10.55 -14.48
C LYS A 253 17.47 -9.30 -13.62
N VAL A 254 17.57 -9.46 -12.31
CA VAL A 254 17.68 -8.36 -11.34
C VAL A 254 19.12 -7.86 -11.32
N LEU A 255 19.33 -6.58 -11.64
CA LEU A 255 20.67 -5.97 -11.72
C LEU A 255 21.04 -5.17 -10.48
N THR A 256 20.06 -4.63 -9.74
CA THR A 256 20.30 -3.70 -8.63
C THR A 256 19.41 -4.00 -7.42
N MET A 257 19.93 -3.71 -6.26
CA MET A 257 19.20 -3.46 -5.02
C MET A 257 19.89 -2.32 -4.27
N SER A 258 19.20 -1.66 -3.36
CA SER A 258 19.71 -0.47 -2.67
C SER A 258 19.29 -0.42 -1.20
N ASP A 259 19.95 0.44 -0.46
CA ASP A 259 19.51 0.92 0.85
C ASP A 259 19.72 2.43 0.97
N SER A 260 19.65 2.98 2.19
CA SER A 260 19.82 4.42 2.42
C SER A 260 21.22 4.94 2.08
N ASP A 261 22.22 4.06 2.04
CA ASP A 261 23.62 4.43 1.85
C ASP A 261 24.08 4.37 0.39
N GLY A 262 23.32 3.69 -0.48
CA GLY A 262 23.65 3.55 -1.90
C GLY A 262 23.05 2.30 -2.54
N TYR A 263 23.55 1.93 -3.72
CA TYR A 263 23.08 0.75 -4.43
C TYR A 263 24.21 -0.14 -4.94
N ILE A 264 23.90 -1.40 -5.15
CA ILE A 264 24.76 -2.35 -5.86
C ILE A 264 24.28 -2.53 -7.29
N TYR A 265 25.22 -2.73 -8.20
CA TYR A 265 24.97 -3.11 -9.58
C TYR A 265 25.73 -4.39 -9.92
N ASP A 266 24.97 -5.45 -10.20
CA ASP A 266 25.49 -6.76 -10.58
C ASP A 266 25.13 -7.05 -12.04
N PRO A 267 26.06 -6.90 -13.00
CA PRO A 267 25.77 -7.10 -14.42
C PRO A 267 25.46 -8.56 -14.76
N ASP A 268 25.92 -9.52 -13.95
CA ASP A 268 25.61 -10.93 -14.10
C ASP A 268 24.24 -11.31 -13.56
N GLY A 269 23.63 -10.41 -12.81
CA GLY A 269 22.31 -10.56 -12.17
C GLY A 269 22.38 -11.19 -10.79
N ILE A 270 21.40 -10.80 -9.98
CA ILE A 270 21.14 -11.39 -8.67
C ILE A 270 20.30 -12.64 -8.90
N ASP A 271 20.87 -13.81 -8.73
CA ASP A 271 20.18 -15.10 -8.78
C ASP A 271 19.60 -15.48 -7.40
N ARG A 272 19.06 -16.69 -7.29
CA ARG A 272 18.45 -17.18 -6.04
C ARG A 272 19.45 -17.21 -4.89
N GLU A 273 20.67 -17.72 -5.12
CA GLU A 273 21.70 -17.83 -4.08
C GLU A 273 22.14 -16.44 -3.57
N LYS A 274 22.36 -15.52 -4.49
CA LYS A 274 22.72 -14.14 -4.17
C LYS A 274 21.58 -13.41 -3.44
N LEU A 275 20.32 -13.67 -3.81
CA LEU A 275 19.16 -13.12 -3.11
C LEU A 275 19.04 -13.68 -1.69
N ASP A 276 19.29 -14.97 -1.49
CA ASP A 276 19.30 -15.58 -0.16
C ASP A 276 20.35 -14.93 0.74
N TYR A 277 21.53 -14.63 0.18
CA TYR A 277 22.56 -13.86 0.89
C TYR A 277 22.05 -12.47 1.31
N ILE A 278 21.38 -11.74 0.42
CA ILE A 278 20.80 -10.42 0.74
C ILE A 278 19.74 -10.54 1.83
N MET A 279 18.87 -11.55 1.75
CA MET A 279 17.82 -11.77 2.76
C MET A 279 18.44 -12.07 4.13
N GLU A 280 19.44 -12.91 4.20
CA GLU A 280 20.17 -13.19 5.45
C GLU A 280 20.86 -11.92 5.98
N LEU A 281 21.58 -11.21 5.12
CA LEU A 281 22.28 -9.98 5.45
C LEU A 281 21.33 -8.93 6.06
N LYS A 282 20.16 -8.73 5.44
CA LYS A 282 19.21 -7.68 5.85
C LYS A 282 18.33 -8.11 7.01
N ASN A 283 17.84 -9.33 7.01
CA ASN A 283 16.82 -9.78 7.95
C ASN A 283 17.42 -10.32 9.25
N LEU A 284 18.55 -11.00 9.17
CA LEU A 284 19.22 -11.58 10.34
C LEU A 284 20.30 -10.67 10.89
N TYR A 285 21.25 -10.24 10.05
CA TYR A 285 22.41 -9.45 10.49
C TYR A 285 22.17 -7.94 10.49
N ARG A 286 21.07 -7.45 9.86
CA ARG A 286 20.78 -6.02 9.69
C ARG A 286 21.92 -5.23 9.04
N GLY A 287 22.67 -5.91 8.17
CA GLY A 287 23.81 -5.35 7.45
C GLY A 287 23.41 -4.38 6.35
N ARG A 288 24.41 -3.87 5.64
CA ARG A 288 24.24 -2.89 4.57
C ARG A 288 24.44 -3.55 3.22
N ILE A 289 23.74 -3.07 2.19
CA ILE A 289 23.81 -3.64 0.84
C ILE A 289 25.23 -3.60 0.25
N ARG A 290 26.07 -2.68 0.71
CA ARG A 290 27.50 -2.60 0.37
C ARG A 290 28.23 -3.93 0.58
N GLU A 291 27.89 -4.67 1.64
CA GLU A 291 28.51 -5.95 1.97
C GLU A 291 28.31 -7.01 0.86
N TYR A 292 27.20 -6.92 0.12
CA TYR A 292 26.99 -7.74 -1.08
C TYR A 292 28.07 -7.44 -2.15
N ALA A 293 28.34 -6.15 -2.41
CA ALA A 293 29.35 -5.77 -3.39
C ALA A 293 30.75 -6.26 -2.99
N GLU A 294 31.06 -6.22 -1.71
CA GLU A 294 32.32 -6.76 -1.17
C GLU A 294 32.38 -8.28 -1.33
N GLN A 295 31.28 -8.99 -1.06
CA GLN A 295 31.20 -10.46 -1.16
C GLN A 295 31.34 -10.96 -2.60
N TYR A 296 30.67 -10.30 -3.56
CA TYR A 296 30.60 -10.77 -4.95
C TYR A 296 31.49 -9.99 -5.93
N GLY A 297 32.27 -9.01 -5.44
CA GLY A 297 33.18 -8.22 -6.27
C GLY A 297 32.48 -7.37 -7.33
N VAL A 298 31.30 -6.83 -7.03
CA VAL A 298 30.50 -6.03 -7.97
C VAL A 298 30.51 -4.54 -7.60
N LYS A 299 30.01 -3.70 -8.49
CA LYS A 299 29.95 -2.25 -8.31
C LYS A 299 29.05 -1.87 -7.14
N TYR A 300 29.55 -0.98 -6.27
CA TYR A 300 28.76 -0.24 -5.28
C TYR A 300 28.86 1.26 -5.53
N VAL A 301 27.72 1.94 -5.50
CA VAL A 301 27.65 3.39 -5.70
C VAL A 301 27.07 4.02 -4.45
N PRO A 302 27.88 4.72 -3.63
CA PRO A 302 27.42 5.33 -2.40
C PRO A 302 26.57 6.59 -2.68
N GLY A 303 25.54 6.78 -1.88
CA GLY A 303 24.70 8.00 -1.89
C GLY A 303 23.77 8.15 -3.08
N GLU A 304 23.77 7.23 -4.03
CA GLU A 304 23.02 7.31 -5.28
C GLU A 304 21.87 6.30 -5.32
N LYS A 305 20.93 6.54 -6.25
CA LYS A 305 19.83 5.64 -6.60
C LYS A 305 20.15 4.91 -7.93
N PRO A 306 19.57 3.70 -8.16
CA PRO A 306 19.99 2.88 -9.31
C PRO A 306 19.44 3.35 -10.67
N TRP A 307 18.70 4.44 -10.72
CA TRP A 307 17.91 4.85 -11.88
C TRP A 307 18.72 5.34 -13.10
N GLY A 308 20.01 5.56 -12.91
CA GLY A 308 20.95 5.87 -14.02
C GLY A 308 21.48 4.65 -14.76
N GLU A 309 21.32 3.44 -14.23
CA GLU A 309 21.76 2.21 -14.88
C GLU A 309 20.79 1.82 -16.01
N LYS A 310 21.33 1.26 -17.09
CA LYS A 310 20.52 0.83 -18.23
C LYS A 310 19.83 -0.51 -17.95
N ALA A 311 18.51 -0.55 -18.12
CA ALA A 311 17.71 -1.76 -18.01
C ALA A 311 16.37 -1.61 -18.73
N ASP A 312 15.67 -2.74 -18.93
CA ASP A 312 14.35 -2.77 -19.56
C ASP A 312 13.26 -2.29 -18.63
N ILE A 313 13.35 -2.59 -17.34
CA ILE A 313 12.27 -2.40 -16.34
C ILE A 313 12.82 -1.78 -15.07
N ALA A 314 12.03 -0.90 -14.43
CA ALA A 314 12.33 -0.32 -13.13
C ALA A 314 11.19 -0.59 -12.13
N LEU A 315 11.52 -1.13 -10.96
CA LEU A 315 10.59 -1.49 -9.89
C LEU A 315 10.95 -0.77 -8.58
N PRO A 316 10.54 0.50 -8.41
CA PRO A 316 10.80 1.24 -7.20
C PRO A 316 10.13 0.57 -5.98
N SER A 317 10.93 0.11 -5.03
CA SER A 317 10.47 -0.72 -3.90
C SER A 317 11.04 -0.29 -2.55
N ALA A 318 11.52 0.95 -2.43
CA ALA A 318 12.15 1.48 -1.22
C ALA A 318 11.24 2.48 -0.49
N THR A 319 11.28 3.75 -0.88
CA THR A 319 10.65 4.83 -0.11
C THR A 319 9.89 5.82 -0.99
N GLN A 320 9.03 6.62 -0.33
CA GLN A 320 8.33 7.71 -0.96
C GLN A 320 9.30 8.73 -1.58
N ASN A 321 8.95 9.25 -2.77
CA ASN A 321 9.70 10.29 -3.49
C ASN A 321 11.17 9.94 -3.81
N GLU A 322 11.49 8.66 -3.91
CA GLU A 322 12.86 8.21 -4.24
C GLU A 322 13.24 8.38 -5.72
N LEU A 323 12.26 8.55 -6.59
CA LEU A 323 12.41 8.67 -8.03
C LEU A 323 11.85 10.02 -8.49
N ASN A 324 12.73 10.95 -8.79
CA ASN A 324 12.39 12.31 -9.21
C ASN A 324 12.38 12.46 -10.73
N GLY A 325 12.12 13.69 -11.24
CA GLY A 325 12.07 13.97 -12.68
C GLY A 325 13.38 13.70 -13.42
N GLU A 326 14.53 13.98 -12.81
CA GLU A 326 15.84 13.68 -13.39
C GLU A 326 16.04 12.17 -13.55
N HIS A 327 15.74 11.40 -12.52
CA HIS A 327 15.77 9.94 -12.57
C HIS A 327 14.83 9.38 -13.64
N ALA A 328 13.63 9.93 -13.76
CA ALA A 328 12.68 9.52 -14.79
C ALA A 328 13.20 9.77 -16.21
N ARG A 329 13.86 10.91 -16.45
CA ARG A 329 14.51 11.19 -17.74
C ARG A 329 15.62 10.19 -18.03
N MET A 330 16.48 9.90 -17.04
CA MET A 330 17.54 8.89 -17.20
C MET A 330 16.96 7.52 -17.59
N LEU A 331 15.89 7.07 -16.93
CA LEU A 331 15.24 5.80 -17.25
C LEU A 331 14.66 5.78 -18.67
N VAL A 332 13.97 6.83 -19.08
CA VAL A 332 13.40 6.96 -20.43
C VAL A 332 14.50 7.01 -21.49
N ASP A 333 15.54 7.83 -21.29
CA ASP A 333 16.67 7.95 -22.21
C ASP A 333 17.44 6.63 -22.34
N ASN A 334 17.51 5.83 -21.29
CA ASN A 334 18.10 4.50 -21.30
C ASN A 334 17.18 3.42 -21.90
N GLY A 335 15.97 3.77 -22.32
CA GLY A 335 15.06 2.88 -23.04
C GLY A 335 14.22 1.98 -22.14
N VAL A 336 13.91 2.40 -20.90
CA VAL A 336 12.99 1.66 -20.02
C VAL A 336 11.63 1.49 -20.70
N ILE A 337 11.08 0.27 -20.65
CA ILE A 337 9.77 -0.04 -21.25
C ILE A 337 8.63 -0.05 -20.23
N ALA A 338 8.95 -0.32 -18.98
CA ALA A 338 7.97 -0.38 -17.90
C ALA A 338 8.53 0.09 -16.56
N VAL A 339 7.69 0.77 -15.80
CA VAL A 339 7.91 1.13 -14.39
C VAL A 339 6.70 0.64 -13.58
N SER A 340 6.92 -0.15 -12.53
CA SER A 340 5.85 -0.63 -11.66
C SER A 340 6.22 -0.41 -10.18
N GLU A 341 5.38 0.33 -9.48
CA GLU A 341 5.67 0.82 -8.13
C GLU A 341 5.31 -0.20 -7.05
N GLY A 342 6.31 -0.80 -6.41
CA GLY A 342 6.14 -1.63 -5.21
C GLY A 342 6.00 -0.81 -3.93
N ALA A 343 6.69 0.31 -3.83
CA ALA A 343 6.58 1.24 -2.72
C ALA A 343 5.32 2.12 -2.82
N ASN A 344 4.98 2.81 -1.74
CA ASN A 344 3.94 3.83 -1.74
C ASN A 344 4.51 5.15 -2.25
N MET A 345 3.95 5.67 -3.35
CA MET A 345 4.30 6.95 -3.97
C MET A 345 5.82 7.17 -4.17
N PRO A 346 6.56 6.22 -4.76
CA PRO A 346 8.00 6.37 -4.91
C PRO A 346 8.39 7.40 -5.97
N SER A 347 7.54 7.61 -6.99
CA SER A 347 7.76 8.59 -8.05
C SER A 347 7.13 9.92 -7.71
N THR A 348 7.88 11.01 -7.94
CA THR A 348 7.36 12.37 -7.80
C THR A 348 6.35 12.69 -8.91
N PRO A 349 5.46 13.68 -8.75
CA PRO A 349 4.53 14.09 -9.81
C PRO A 349 5.22 14.44 -11.13
N GLU A 350 6.40 15.05 -11.07
CA GLU A 350 7.20 15.33 -12.27
C GLU A 350 7.65 14.04 -12.96
N ALA A 351 8.12 13.06 -12.20
CA ALA A 351 8.53 11.76 -12.74
C ALA A 351 7.36 11.04 -13.42
N ILE A 352 6.20 11.02 -12.79
CA ILE A 352 4.97 10.41 -13.33
C ILE A 352 4.61 11.06 -14.67
N ARG A 353 4.64 12.40 -14.76
CA ARG A 353 4.36 13.12 -15.99
C ARG A 353 5.33 12.73 -17.11
N ILE A 354 6.64 12.62 -16.80
CA ILE A 354 7.65 12.21 -17.79
C ILE A 354 7.37 10.80 -18.32
N PHE A 355 7.02 9.84 -17.46
CA PHE A 355 6.65 8.50 -17.89
C PHE A 355 5.41 8.48 -18.78
N GLN A 356 4.39 9.26 -18.45
CA GLN A 356 3.17 9.38 -19.24
C GLN A 356 3.41 10.07 -20.59
N GLU A 357 4.19 11.14 -20.64
CA GLU A 357 4.58 11.82 -21.88
C GLU A 357 5.40 10.89 -22.80
N ALA A 358 6.27 10.08 -22.23
CA ALA A 358 7.03 9.06 -22.96
C ALA A 358 6.19 7.84 -23.36
N LYS A 359 4.94 7.75 -22.87
CA LYS A 359 4.00 6.62 -23.11
C LYS A 359 4.58 5.25 -22.82
N ILE A 360 5.41 5.15 -21.79
CA ILE A 360 5.86 3.85 -21.28
C ILE A 360 4.76 3.20 -20.43
N LEU A 361 4.90 1.90 -20.16
CA LEU A 361 4.03 1.19 -19.24
C LEU A 361 4.37 1.65 -17.80
N TYR A 362 3.50 2.46 -17.21
CA TYR A 362 3.70 2.98 -15.85
C TYR A 362 2.53 2.59 -14.94
N ALA A 363 2.81 1.84 -13.89
CA ALA A 363 1.84 1.41 -12.88
C ALA A 363 2.01 2.16 -11.57
N PRO A 364 1.00 2.92 -11.10
CA PRO A 364 1.04 3.60 -9.81
C PRO A 364 0.96 2.60 -8.66
N GLY A 365 1.59 2.96 -7.53
CA GLY A 365 1.64 2.11 -6.35
C GLY A 365 0.27 1.64 -5.86
N LYS A 366 -0.75 2.50 -5.87
CA LYS A 366 -2.11 2.13 -5.43
C LYS A 366 -2.71 0.90 -6.15
N ALA A 367 -2.32 0.67 -7.40
CA ALA A 367 -2.71 -0.52 -8.15
C ALA A 367 -1.66 -1.63 -8.02
N ALA A 368 -0.40 -1.32 -8.36
CA ALA A 368 0.67 -2.29 -8.42
C ALA A 368 1.03 -2.90 -7.06
N ASN A 369 0.96 -2.15 -5.98
CA ASN A 369 1.27 -2.66 -4.64
C ASN A 369 0.06 -3.17 -3.84
N ALA A 370 -1.09 -3.30 -4.47
CA ALA A 370 -2.32 -3.77 -3.82
C ALA A 370 -2.27 -5.24 -3.36
N GLY A 371 -1.22 -5.98 -3.68
CA GLY A 371 -1.05 -7.36 -3.25
C GLY A 371 -1.07 -7.52 -1.73
N GLY A 372 -0.45 -6.60 -1.01
CA GLY A 372 -0.44 -6.63 0.45
C GLY A 372 -1.83 -6.57 1.08
N VAL A 373 -2.66 -5.63 0.66
CA VAL A 373 -4.05 -5.51 1.14
C VAL A 373 -4.93 -6.65 0.61
N SER A 374 -4.65 -7.16 -0.58
CA SER A 374 -5.36 -8.31 -1.14
C SER A 374 -5.17 -9.56 -0.27
N VAL A 375 -3.95 -9.89 0.11
CA VAL A 375 -3.70 -11.03 1.02
C VAL A 375 -4.23 -10.75 2.43
N SER A 376 -4.26 -9.49 2.88
CA SER A 376 -4.97 -9.15 4.12
C SER A 376 -6.46 -9.48 4.03
N GLY A 377 -7.11 -9.21 2.92
CA GLY A 377 -8.51 -9.61 2.69
C GLY A 377 -8.68 -11.13 2.59
N LEU A 378 -7.72 -11.84 2.00
CA LEU A 378 -7.72 -13.31 1.99
C LEU A 378 -7.54 -13.90 3.41
N GLU A 379 -6.76 -13.24 4.27
CA GLU A 379 -6.68 -13.59 5.69
C GLU A 379 -8.06 -13.46 6.37
N MET A 380 -8.79 -12.39 6.09
CA MET A 380 -10.16 -12.22 6.60
C MET A 380 -11.07 -13.37 6.13
N SER A 381 -11.00 -13.77 4.88
CA SER A 381 -11.77 -14.90 4.33
C SER A 381 -11.43 -16.22 5.04
N GLN A 382 -10.15 -16.53 5.19
CA GLN A 382 -9.69 -17.71 5.92
C GLN A 382 -10.18 -17.70 7.39
N ASN A 383 -10.14 -16.53 8.05
CA ASN A 383 -10.61 -16.39 9.41
C ASN A 383 -12.14 -16.62 9.52
N SER A 384 -12.92 -16.12 8.55
CA SER A 384 -14.37 -16.32 8.51
C SER A 384 -14.74 -17.79 8.31
N GLU A 385 -14.01 -18.49 7.48
CA GLU A 385 -14.17 -19.94 7.24
C GLU A 385 -13.61 -20.80 8.40
N ARG A 386 -12.75 -20.23 9.25
CA ARG A 386 -11.94 -20.92 10.25
C ARG A 386 -11.02 -22.00 9.66
N LEU A 387 -10.49 -21.70 8.48
CA LEU A 387 -9.56 -22.56 7.74
C LEU A 387 -8.23 -21.80 7.50
N SER A 388 -7.21 -22.57 7.21
CA SER A 388 -5.93 -22.05 6.70
C SER A 388 -5.71 -22.63 5.32
N TRP A 389 -5.52 -21.75 4.34
CA TRP A 389 -5.20 -22.15 2.97
C TRP A 389 -3.71 -22.38 2.78
N SER A 390 -3.35 -23.23 1.83
CA SER A 390 -1.96 -23.44 1.45
C SER A 390 -1.35 -22.16 0.82
N ALA A 391 -0.03 -22.09 0.76
CA ALA A 391 0.66 -21.00 0.07
C ALA A 391 0.27 -20.90 -1.40
N GLU A 392 0.10 -22.04 -2.07
CA GLU A 392 -0.32 -22.09 -3.47
C GLU A 392 -1.74 -21.54 -3.66
N GLU A 393 -2.69 -21.91 -2.80
CA GLU A 393 -4.06 -21.39 -2.86
C GLU A 393 -4.10 -19.86 -2.67
N VAL A 394 -3.33 -19.33 -1.70
CA VAL A 394 -3.26 -17.89 -1.46
C VAL A 394 -2.60 -17.17 -2.64
N ASP A 395 -1.50 -17.71 -3.16
CA ASP A 395 -0.76 -17.10 -4.29
C ASP A 395 -1.58 -17.11 -5.59
N ASN A 396 -2.29 -18.19 -5.88
CA ASN A 396 -3.20 -18.25 -7.03
C ASN A 396 -4.33 -17.21 -6.94
N LYS A 397 -4.90 -17.03 -5.75
CA LYS A 397 -5.91 -15.99 -5.52
C LYS A 397 -5.33 -14.58 -5.63
N LEU A 398 -4.11 -14.36 -5.13
CA LEU A 398 -3.39 -13.10 -5.28
C LEU A 398 -3.16 -12.77 -6.76
N HIS A 399 -2.69 -13.74 -7.54
CA HIS A 399 -2.48 -13.56 -8.98
C HIS A 399 -3.79 -13.14 -9.69
N TYR A 400 -4.87 -13.88 -9.46
CA TYR A 400 -6.20 -13.57 -9.99
C TYR A 400 -6.67 -12.15 -9.61
N ILE A 401 -6.46 -11.73 -8.37
CA ILE A 401 -6.82 -10.37 -7.92
C ILE A 401 -6.02 -9.32 -8.69
N MET A 402 -4.71 -9.53 -8.87
CA MET A 402 -3.86 -8.57 -9.58
C MET A 402 -4.22 -8.48 -11.07
N GLU A 403 -4.58 -9.60 -11.71
CA GLU A 403 -5.13 -9.60 -13.08
C GLU A 403 -6.40 -8.74 -13.17
N ASN A 404 -7.34 -8.93 -12.25
CA ASN A 404 -8.58 -8.13 -12.21
C ASN A 404 -8.34 -6.63 -11.96
N ILE A 405 -7.39 -6.28 -11.09
CA ILE A 405 -7.01 -4.87 -10.88
C ILE A 405 -6.50 -4.29 -12.20
N HIS A 406 -5.62 -5.02 -12.88
CA HIS A 406 -5.08 -4.60 -14.17
C HIS A 406 -6.18 -4.41 -15.23
N GLU A 407 -7.07 -5.38 -15.41
CA GLU A 407 -8.19 -5.30 -16.35
C GLU A 407 -9.08 -4.07 -16.10
N ASN A 408 -9.39 -3.77 -14.84
CA ASN A 408 -10.17 -2.59 -14.49
C ASN A 408 -9.41 -1.29 -14.77
N CYS A 409 -8.10 -1.26 -14.53
CA CYS A 409 -7.27 -0.10 -14.90
C CYS A 409 -7.23 0.12 -16.40
N VAL A 410 -7.13 -0.94 -17.21
CA VAL A 410 -7.20 -0.86 -18.69
C VAL A 410 -8.55 -0.35 -19.14
N LYS A 411 -9.64 -0.89 -18.58
CA LYS A 411 -11.01 -0.48 -18.94
C LYS A 411 -11.26 1.02 -18.82
N TYR A 412 -10.76 1.64 -17.77
CA TYR A 412 -10.99 3.06 -17.48
C TYR A 412 -9.82 3.98 -17.85
N GLY A 413 -8.65 3.42 -18.13
CA GLY A 413 -7.43 4.17 -18.42
C GLY A 413 -7.01 4.21 -19.87
N THR A 414 -7.65 3.42 -20.76
CA THR A 414 -7.30 3.40 -22.19
C THR A 414 -7.72 4.71 -22.85
N GLU A 415 -6.75 5.42 -23.45
CA GLU A 415 -6.94 6.66 -24.17
C GLU A 415 -7.25 6.39 -25.66
N GLU A 416 -7.66 7.43 -26.40
CA GLU A 416 -8.07 7.32 -27.80
C GLU A 416 -6.98 6.76 -28.73
N ASP A 417 -5.71 7.02 -28.41
CA ASP A 417 -4.56 6.51 -29.16
C ASP A 417 -4.12 5.09 -28.76
N GLY A 418 -4.86 4.45 -27.83
CA GLY A 418 -4.59 3.10 -27.33
C GLY A 418 -3.55 3.05 -26.21
N TYR A 419 -3.03 4.18 -25.73
CA TYR A 419 -2.21 4.24 -24.53
C TYR A 419 -3.05 3.95 -23.30
N VAL A 420 -2.51 3.19 -22.34
CA VAL A 420 -3.17 2.94 -21.06
C VAL A 420 -2.57 3.83 -19.99
N ASN A 421 -3.33 4.82 -19.57
CA ASN A 421 -3.02 5.65 -18.42
C ASN A 421 -3.48 4.95 -17.13
N TYR A 422 -2.59 4.16 -16.54
CA TYR A 422 -2.90 3.38 -15.35
C TYR A 422 -3.21 4.23 -14.11
N VAL A 423 -2.72 5.45 -14.03
CA VAL A 423 -3.06 6.37 -12.93
C VAL A 423 -4.53 6.77 -13.02
N LYS A 424 -4.96 7.23 -14.19
CA LYS A 424 -6.37 7.55 -14.48
C LYS A 424 -7.24 6.31 -14.30
N GLY A 425 -6.82 5.19 -14.86
CA GLY A 425 -7.56 3.92 -14.78
C GLY A 425 -7.78 3.45 -13.35
N ALA A 426 -6.75 3.46 -12.52
CA ALA A 426 -6.86 3.05 -11.11
C ALA A 426 -7.79 3.97 -10.30
N ASN A 427 -7.67 5.29 -10.46
CA ASN A 427 -8.50 6.24 -9.75
C ASN A 427 -9.98 6.11 -10.13
N ILE A 428 -10.28 6.05 -11.42
CA ILE A 428 -11.66 5.92 -11.93
C ILE A 428 -12.25 4.57 -11.56
N ALA A 429 -11.53 3.47 -11.76
CA ALA A 429 -12.02 2.13 -11.43
C ALA A 429 -12.38 2.01 -9.95
N GLY A 430 -11.49 2.48 -9.06
CA GLY A 430 -11.74 2.49 -7.63
C GLY A 430 -12.96 3.32 -7.24
N PHE A 431 -13.04 4.53 -7.76
CA PHE A 431 -14.17 5.43 -7.53
C PHE A 431 -15.51 4.84 -8.02
N MET A 432 -15.57 4.37 -9.26
CA MET A 432 -16.82 3.89 -9.86
C MET A 432 -17.43 2.71 -9.10
N LYS A 433 -16.60 1.80 -8.59
CA LYS A 433 -17.08 0.69 -7.77
C LYS A 433 -17.72 1.18 -6.47
N VAL A 434 -17.08 2.12 -5.78
CA VAL A 434 -17.63 2.72 -4.55
C VAL A 434 -18.92 3.50 -4.85
N ALA A 435 -18.91 4.32 -5.90
CA ALA A 435 -20.06 5.12 -6.32
C ALA A 435 -21.30 4.27 -6.62
N HIS A 436 -21.12 3.21 -7.42
CA HIS A 436 -22.21 2.28 -7.74
C HIS A 436 -22.76 1.57 -6.49
N ALA A 437 -21.87 1.14 -5.57
CA ALA A 437 -22.31 0.53 -4.31
C ALA A 437 -23.09 1.52 -3.44
N MET A 438 -22.62 2.76 -3.31
CA MET A 438 -23.33 3.81 -2.58
C MET A 438 -24.71 4.13 -3.20
N MET A 439 -24.78 4.17 -4.54
CA MET A 439 -26.06 4.37 -5.26
C MET A 439 -27.05 3.23 -5.01
N ALA A 440 -26.57 2.00 -5.09
CA ALA A 440 -27.41 0.80 -4.90
C ALA A 440 -27.95 0.65 -3.48
N GLN A 441 -27.18 1.10 -2.49
CA GLN A 441 -27.57 1.04 -1.07
C GLN A 441 -28.45 2.21 -0.62
N GLY A 442 -28.59 3.24 -1.44
CA GLY A 442 -29.43 4.40 -1.15
C GLY A 442 -28.77 5.45 -0.25
N ILE A 443 -29.58 6.16 0.51
CA ILE A 443 -29.14 7.22 1.42
C ILE A 443 -29.16 6.66 2.85
N VAL A 444 -28.01 6.25 3.32
CA VAL A 444 -27.80 5.64 4.65
C VAL A 444 -26.75 6.42 5.43
#